data_993e8f9ef4b4515fbf04c7913ec6911b
#
_entry.id   993e8f9ef4b4515fbf04c7913ec6911b
#
_cell.length_a   1.000
_cell.length_b   1.000
_cell.length_c   1.000
_cell.angle_alpha   90.00
_cell.angle_beta   90.00
_cell.angle_gamma   90.00
#
_symmetry.space_group_name_H-M   'P 1'
#
loop_
_entity.id
_entity.type
_entity.pdbx_description
1 polymer ?
#
loop_
_entity_poly.entity_id
_entity_poly.type
_entity_poly.pdbx_seq_one_letter_code
_entity_poly.pdbx_strand_id
1 'polypeptide(L)'
;MKTRRTAVTLSVLPGDPAGLASRIGTRLAESSDAPVAELRRIRRDFSRRLAKAPAGTVLEAARRLSQVPRRGHRFVAYELIRGHPGAAALLNARNLARLGRGMASWDAVDCFCVFLAGPAWRRGTVSTALIHRWARSGDRWWRRAALVSTVALNSRAHGGDGDSARTLAVCRLLERDRDPMVTKAMSWALRELSKREPAAVRRYLAARSGALAALVRREVRNKLETGLKNPGRRRPAR
;
A
#
# COMPACT_ATOMS: atom_id res chain seq x y z
N MET A 1 38.63 23.52 -8.25
CA MET A 1 38.50 22.32 -9.11
C MET A 1 37.05 21.84 -9.11
N LYS A 2 36.32 22.07 -10.19
CA LYS A 2 34.92 21.59 -10.33
C LYS A 2 34.95 20.15 -10.83
N THR A 3 34.61 19.20 -9.97
CA THR A 3 34.44 17.79 -10.33
C THR A 3 33.29 17.65 -11.33
N ARG A 4 33.62 17.39 -12.59
CA ARG A 4 32.66 17.00 -13.63
C ARG A 4 31.98 15.68 -13.20
N ARG A 5 30.71 15.74 -12.81
CA ARG A 5 29.86 14.55 -12.69
C ARG A 5 29.68 13.97 -14.10
N THR A 6 30.36 12.87 -14.35
CA THR A 6 30.16 12.07 -15.57
C THR A 6 28.70 11.60 -15.61
N ALA A 7 27.94 12.18 -16.50
CA ALA A 7 26.59 11.69 -16.82
C ALA A 7 26.77 10.35 -17.54
N VAL A 8 26.63 9.25 -16.82
CA VAL A 8 26.54 7.92 -17.42
C VAL A 8 25.26 7.88 -18.26
N THR A 9 25.41 8.06 -19.56
CA THR A 9 24.31 7.89 -20.52
C THR A 9 23.98 6.42 -20.59
N LEU A 10 23.06 5.96 -19.75
CA LEU A 10 22.58 4.59 -19.72
C LEU A 10 21.54 4.43 -20.84
N SER A 11 21.96 3.93 -22.00
CA SER A 11 21.05 3.38 -23.01
C SER A 11 20.36 2.17 -22.37
N VAL A 12 19.10 2.34 -21.98
CA VAL A 12 18.26 1.25 -21.47
C VAL A 12 17.84 0.43 -22.69
N LEU A 13 18.34 -0.80 -22.83
CA LEU A 13 17.72 -1.76 -23.73
C LEU A 13 16.32 -2.06 -23.18
N PRO A 14 15.25 -1.81 -23.95
CA PRO A 14 13.86 -1.92 -23.45
C PRO A 14 13.45 -3.33 -23.02
N GLY A 15 14.29 -4.34 -23.21
CA GLY A 15 13.96 -5.75 -23.05
C GLY A 15 14.61 -6.47 -21.86
N ASP A 16 15.54 -5.85 -21.10
CA ASP A 16 16.24 -6.54 -19.99
C ASP A 16 15.74 -6.13 -18.60
N PRO A 17 14.83 -6.91 -17.98
CA PRO A 17 14.33 -6.60 -16.65
C PRO A 17 15.38 -6.79 -15.54
N ALA A 18 16.39 -7.66 -15.72
CA ALA A 18 17.44 -7.89 -14.72
C ALA A 18 18.40 -6.70 -14.67
N GLY A 19 18.92 -6.27 -15.82
CA GLY A 19 19.75 -5.08 -15.92
C GLY A 19 19.01 -3.81 -15.48
N LEU A 20 17.72 -3.68 -15.76
CA LEU A 20 16.91 -2.58 -15.28
C LEU A 20 16.82 -2.57 -13.74
N ALA A 21 16.50 -3.71 -13.12
CA ALA A 21 16.44 -3.83 -11.67
C ALA A 21 17.80 -3.52 -11.01
N SER A 22 18.89 -4.01 -11.59
CA SER A 22 20.26 -3.73 -11.12
C SER A 22 20.55 -2.22 -11.14
N ARG A 23 20.31 -1.54 -12.25
CA ARG A 23 20.55 -0.08 -12.38
C ARG A 23 19.74 0.74 -11.39
N ILE A 24 18.48 0.40 -11.19
CA ILE A 24 17.64 1.06 -10.17
C ILE A 24 18.21 0.77 -8.79
N GLY A 25 18.59 -0.48 -8.51
CA GLY A 25 19.17 -0.89 -7.24
C GLY A 25 20.48 -0.16 -6.92
N THR A 26 21.41 -0.04 -7.88
CA THR A 26 22.65 0.75 -7.74
C THR A 26 22.33 2.21 -7.40
N ARG A 27 21.41 2.83 -8.14
CA ARG A 27 21.03 4.22 -7.88
C ARG A 27 20.38 4.44 -6.50
N LEU A 28 19.65 3.45 -6.00
CA LEU A 28 19.09 3.46 -4.66
C LEU A 28 20.18 3.20 -3.59
N ALA A 29 21.17 2.36 -3.88
CA ALA A 29 22.27 2.09 -2.95
C ALA A 29 23.15 3.33 -2.71
N GLU A 30 23.36 4.15 -3.74
CA GLU A 30 24.03 5.45 -3.63
C GLU A 30 23.28 6.46 -2.73
N SER A 31 22.03 6.15 -2.38
CA SER A 31 21.11 7.00 -1.61
C SER A 31 20.45 6.21 -0.47
N SER A 32 21.19 5.33 0.22
CA SER A 32 20.67 4.35 1.19
C SER A 32 19.85 4.96 2.32
N ASP A 33 20.24 6.16 2.79
CA ASP A 33 19.57 6.88 3.87
C ASP A 33 18.69 8.03 3.37
N ALA A 34 18.43 8.06 2.06
CA ALA A 34 17.69 9.14 1.44
C ALA A 34 16.25 9.28 2.01
N PRO A 35 15.79 10.53 2.19
CA PRO A 35 14.41 10.79 2.54
C PRO A 35 13.46 10.33 1.41
N VAL A 36 12.20 10.09 1.75
CA VAL A 36 11.17 9.63 0.78
C VAL A 36 11.08 10.55 -0.46
N ALA A 37 11.33 11.84 -0.31
CA ALA A 37 11.34 12.80 -1.42
C ALA A 37 12.39 12.44 -2.49
N GLU A 38 13.59 12.01 -2.07
CA GLU A 38 14.66 11.58 -2.96
C GLU A 38 14.32 10.23 -3.64
N LEU A 39 13.79 9.26 -2.89
CA LEU A 39 13.30 8.01 -3.46
C LEU A 39 12.24 8.26 -4.55
N ARG A 40 11.34 9.22 -4.33
CA ARG A 40 10.36 9.64 -5.33
C ARG A 40 11.00 10.34 -6.53
N ARG A 41 12.08 11.09 -6.33
CA ARG A 41 12.84 11.71 -7.44
C ARG A 41 13.45 10.63 -8.33
N ILE A 42 14.14 9.67 -7.73
CA ILE A 42 14.72 8.51 -8.44
C ILE A 42 13.63 7.77 -9.22
N ARG A 43 12.51 7.45 -8.56
CA ARG A 43 11.38 6.79 -9.20
C ARG A 43 10.84 7.59 -10.40
N ARG A 44 10.65 8.91 -10.27
CA ARG A 44 10.16 9.76 -11.39
C ARG A 44 11.10 9.72 -12.59
N ASP A 45 12.41 9.75 -12.36
CA ASP A 45 13.40 9.70 -13.42
C ASP A 45 13.32 8.38 -14.19
N PHE A 46 13.22 7.24 -13.48
CA PHE A 46 13.04 5.94 -14.13
C PHE A 46 11.65 5.83 -14.79
N SER A 47 10.57 6.33 -14.18
CA SER A 47 9.23 6.28 -14.78
C SER A 47 9.18 7.02 -16.12
N ARG A 48 9.82 8.19 -16.26
CA ARG A 48 9.89 8.91 -17.53
C ARG A 48 10.60 8.11 -18.62
N ARG A 49 11.72 7.48 -18.27
CA ARG A 49 12.52 6.65 -19.20
C ARG A 49 11.78 5.38 -19.61
N LEU A 50 10.95 4.84 -18.72
CA LEU A 50 10.23 3.58 -18.91
C LEU A 50 8.81 3.78 -19.45
N ALA A 51 8.38 4.99 -19.73
CA ALA A 51 7.00 5.28 -20.14
C ALA A 51 6.52 4.47 -21.35
N LYS A 52 7.45 4.15 -22.27
CA LYS A 52 7.20 3.33 -23.47
C LYS A 52 7.77 1.91 -23.39
N ALA A 53 8.31 1.51 -22.23
CA ALA A 53 8.89 0.18 -22.07
C ALA A 53 7.78 -0.91 -22.07
N PRO A 54 8.08 -2.15 -22.51
CA PRO A 54 7.12 -3.24 -22.41
C PRO A 54 6.65 -3.46 -20.97
N ALA A 55 5.33 -3.58 -20.77
CA ALA A 55 4.71 -3.71 -19.46
C ALA A 55 5.27 -4.87 -18.62
N GLY A 56 5.54 -6.02 -19.28
CA GLY A 56 6.15 -7.20 -18.66
C GLY A 56 7.56 -6.93 -18.13
N THR A 57 8.36 -6.16 -18.87
CA THR A 57 9.73 -5.78 -18.47
C THR A 57 9.69 -4.92 -17.19
N VAL A 58 8.81 -3.91 -17.14
CA VAL A 58 8.65 -3.05 -15.95
C VAL A 58 8.19 -3.86 -14.76
N LEU A 59 7.19 -4.73 -14.94
CA LEU A 59 6.64 -5.57 -13.87
C LEU A 59 7.72 -6.53 -13.33
N GLU A 60 8.46 -7.20 -14.19
CA GLU A 60 9.50 -8.15 -13.75
C GLU A 60 10.70 -7.45 -13.11
N ALA A 61 11.13 -6.31 -13.62
CA ALA A 61 12.17 -5.50 -12.99
C ALA A 61 11.75 -5.02 -11.58
N ALA A 62 10.53 -4.52 -11.45
CA ALA A 62 9.99 -4.12 -10.16
C ALA A 62 9.86 -5.31 -9.20
N ARG A 63 9.46 -6.49 -9.70
CA ARG A 63 9.44 -7.72 -8.89
C ARG A 63 10.82 -8.07 -8.34
N ARG A 64 11.86 -8.06 -9.20
CA ARG A 64 13.24 -8.31 -8.76
C ARG A 64 13.69 -7.29 -7.73
N LEU A 65 13.46 -6.01 -7.99
CA LEU A 65 13.79 -4.93 -7.08
C LEU A 65 13.09 -5.09 -5.71
N SER A 66 11.83 -5.53 -5.70
CA SER A 66 11.05 -5.71 -4.46
C SER A 66 11.59 -6.84 -3.55
N GLN A 67 12.40 -7.75 -4.07
CA GLN A 67 13.00 -8.83 -3.29
C GLN A 67 14.35 -8.44 -2.65
N VAL A 68 14.91 -7.28 -3.00
CA VAL A 68 16.13 -6.78 -2.36
C VAL A 68 15.80 -6.29 -0.95
N PRO A 69 16.43 -6.84 0.12
CA PRO A 69 16.10 -6.55 1.50
C PRO A 69 16.76 -5.23 1.97
N ARG A 70 16.57 -4.17 1.20
CA ARG A 70 17.10 -2.83 1.49
C ARG A 70 15.99 -1.80 1.51
N ARG A 71 16.18 -0.77 2.35
CA ARG A 71 15.24 0.33 2.46
C ARG A 71 14.96 0.99 1.11
N GLY A 72 13.74 1.37 0.85
CA GLY A 72 13.33 2.09 -0.36
C GLY A 72 13.10 1.22 -1.59
N HIS A 73 13.71 0.03 -1.70
CA HIS A 73 13.61 -0.80 -2.90
C HIS A 73 12.17 -1.23 -3.20
N ARG A 74 11.44 -1.73 -2.19
CA ARG A 74 10.02 -2.09 -2.33
C ARG A 74 9.15 -0.88 -2.65
N PHE A 75 9.38 0.24 -1.99
CA PHE A 75 8.65 1.47 -2.24
C PHE A 75 8.78 1.92 -3.70
N VAL A 76 10.03 2.00 -4.21
CA VAL A 76 10.29 2.39 -5.60
C VAL A 76 9.72 1.37 -6.58
N ALA A 77 9.88 0.07 -6.32
CA ALA A 77 9.31 -0.99 -7.14
C ALA A 77 7.79 -0.86 -7.29
N TYR A 78 7.07 -0.65 -6.19
CA TYR A 78 5.62 -0.53 -6.20
C TYR A 78 5.15 0.77 -6.87
N GLU A 79 5.85 1.88 -6.64
CA GLU A 79 5.54 3.14 -7.32
C GLU A 79 5.86 3.10 -8.82
N LEU A 80 6.86 2.32 -9.28
CA LEU A 80 7.13 2.11 -10.71
C LEU A 80 5.96 1.40 -11.39
N ILE A 81 5.46 0.31 -10.79
CA ILE A 81 4.29 -0.41 -11.33
C ILE A 81 3.06 0.52 -11.35
N ARG A 82 2.80 1.23 -10.23
CA ARG A 82 1.69 2.20 -10.14
C ARG A 82 1.76 3.26 -11.23
N GLY A 83 2.96 3.75 -11.52
CA GLY A 83 3.20 4.81 -12.51
C GLY A 83 3.24 4.34 -13.96
N HIS A 84 3.13 3.05 -14.24
CA HIS A 84 3.14 2.47 -15.57
C HIS A 84 1.81 1.73 -15.84
N PRO A 85 0.84 2.35 -16.55
CA PRO A 85 -0.50 1.78 -16.70
C PRO A 85 -0.53 0.33 -17.22
N GLY A 86 0.31 0.00 -18.21
CA GLY A 86 0.41 -1.36 -18.73
C GLY A 86 0.90 -2.36 -17.69
N ALA A 87 1.93 -2.03 -16.89
CA ALA A 87 2.41 -2.91 -15.82
C ALA A 87 1.36 -3.06 -14.70
N ALA A 88 0.65 -1.99 -14.36
CA ALA A 88 -0.45 -2.03 -13.39
C ALA A 88 -1.62 -2.90 -13.88
N ALA A 89 -1.90 -2.93 -15.18
CA ALA A 89 -2.93 -3.78 -15.77
C ALA A 89 -2.59 -5.29 -15.71
N LEU A 90 -1.29 -5.63 -15.67
CA LEU A 90 -0.85 -7.02 -15.54
C LEU A 90 -0.95 -7.58 -14.11
N LEU A 91 -1.37 -6.77 -13.13
CA LEU A 91 -1.50 -7.22 -11.74
C LEU A 91 -2.64 -8.24 -11.61
N ASN A 92 -2.29 -9.44 -11.22
CA ASN A 92 -3.16 -10.56 -10.91
C ASN A 92 -2.74 -11.22 -9.59
N ALA A 93 -3.45 -12.24 -9.15
CA ALA A 93 -3.18 -12.94 -7.89
C ALA A 93 -1.74 -13.48 -7.80
N ARG A 94 -1.21 -14.06 -8.89
CA ARG A 94 0.16 -14.60 -8.95
C ARG A 94 1.20 -13.49 -8.81
N ASN A 95 1.03 -12.39 -9.54
CA ASN A 95 1.97 -11.27 -9.50
C ASN A 95 1.96 -10.58 -8.14
N LEU A 96 0.78 -10.38 -7.54
CA LEU A 96 0.68 -9.82 -6.18
C LEU A 96 1.32 -10.74 -5.14
N ALA A 97 1.12 -12.05 -5.21
CA ALA A 97 1.77 -12.99 -4.29
C ALA A 97 3.30 -12.91 -4.38
N ARG A 98 3.85 -12.79 -5.59
CA ARG A 98 5.30 -12.65 -5.79
C ARG A 98 5.84 -11.30 -5.29
N LEU A 99 5.14 -10.20 -5.55
CA LEU A 99 5.52 -8.86 -5.12
C LEU A 99 5.44 -8.70 -3.60
N GLY A 100 4.44 -9.31 -2.95
CA GLY A 100 4.26 -9.27 -1.50
C GLY A 100 5.11 -10.27 -0.71
N ARG A 101 5.84 -11.17 -1.37
CA ARG A 101 6.68 -12.17 -0.68
C ARG A 101 7.71 -11.48 0.22
N GLY A 102 7.82 -11.94 1.47
CA GLY A 102 8.77 -11.43 2.45
C GLY A 102 8.51 -9.98 2.91
N MET A 103 7.28 -9.45 2.78
CA MET A 103 6.90 -8.22 3.48
C MET A 103 6.89 -8.48 4.99
N ALA A 104 7.68 -7.71 5.73
CA ALA A 104 7.86 -7.89 7.17
C ALA A 104 7.78 -6.57 7.96
N SER A 105 7.22 -5.51 7.34
CA SER A 105 7.06 -4.19 7.97
C SER A 105 5.76 -3.53 7.53
N TRP A 106 5.23 -2.64 8.36
CA TRP A 106 3.96 -1.94 8.08
C TRP A 106 4.06 -1.02 6.84
N ASP A 107 5.18 -0.35 6.65
CA ASP A 107 5.41 0.55 5.51
C ASP A 107 5.45 -0.22 4.17
N ALA A 108 6.09 -1.40 4.13
CA ALA A 108 6.10 -2.26 2.95
C ALA A 108 4.69 -2.76 2.61
N VAL A 109 3.94 -3.23 3.61
CA VAL A 109 2.55 -3.71 3.42
C VAL A 109 1.63 -2.58 2.97
N ASP A 110 1.74 -1.42 3.60
CA ASP A 110 0.86 -0.28 3.29
C ASP A 110 1.09 0.22 1.87
N CYS A 111 2.36 0.39 1.46
CA CYS A 111 2.69 0.74 0.07
C CYS A 111 2.19 -0.32 -0.93
N PHE A 112 2.42 -1.61 -0.64
CA PHE A 112 1.92 -2.72 -1.47
C PHE A 112 0.40 -2.64 -1.67
N CYS A 113 -0.33 -2.41 -0.59
CA CYS A 113 -1.79 -2.41 -0.63
C CYS A 113 -2.37 -1.17 -1.29
N VAL A 114 -1.90 0.04 -0.94
CA VAL A 114 -2.48 1.27 -1.48
C VAL A 114 -2.07 1.55 -2.91
N PHE A 115 -0.91 1.04 -3.36
CA PHE A 115 -0.42 1.26 -4.72
C PHE A 115 -0.79 0.13 -5.68
N LEU A 116 -0.87 -1.11 -5.22
CA LEU A 116 -1.02 -2.28 -6.08
C LEU A 116 -2.29 -3.09 -5.79
N ALA A 117 -2.37 -3.71 -4.62
CA ALA A 117 -3.40 -4.71 -4.33
C ALA A 117 -4.81 -4.11 -4.27
N GLY A 118 -4.99 -3.02 -3.55
CA GLY A 118 -6.29 -2.35 -3.45
C GLY A 118 -6.79 -1.79 -4.78
N PRO A 119 -5.97 -1.04 -5.55
CA PRO A 119 -6.34 -0.63 -6.91
C PRO A 119 -6.63 -1.79 -7.87
N ALA A 120 -5.87 -2.90 -7.80
CA ALA A 120 -6.13 -4.10 -8.60
C ALA A 120 -7.49 -4.74 -8.22
N TRP A 121 -7.78 -4.83 -6.91
CA TRP A 121 -9.06 -5.31 -6.42
C TRP A 121 -10.22 -4.38 -6.80
N ARG A 122 -10.05 -3.08 -6.73
CA ARG A 122 -11.05 -2.11 -7.17
C ARG A 122 -11.40 -2.27 -8.65
N ARG A 123 -10.40 -2.48 -9.50
CA ARG A 123 -10.60 -2.72 -10.95
C ARG A 123 -11.14 -4.10 -11.29
N GLY A 124 -11.24 -5.03 -10.34
CA GLY A 124 -11.69 -6.40 -10.57
C GLY A 124 -10.61 -7.33 -11.16
N THR A 125 -9.35 -6.88 -11.30
CA THR A 125 -8.26 -7.74 -11.79
C THR A 125 -7.82 -8.80 -10.78
N VAL A 126 -8.21 -8.62 -9.51
CA VAL A 126 -8.12 -9.65 -8.47
C VAL A 126 -9.46 -9.80 -7.75
N SER A 127 -9.76 -11.02 -7.31
CA SER A 127 -11.04 -11.35 -6.70
C SER A 127 -11.10 -10.99 -5.21
N THR A 128 -12.30 -10.78 -4.69
CA THR A 128 -12.57 -10.67 -3.26
C THR A 128 -12.11 -11.90 -2.48
N ALA A 129 -12.21 -13.09 -3.08
CA ALA A 129 -11.74 -14.34 -2.48
C ALA A 129 -10.24 -14.32 -2.17
N LEU A 130 -9.41 -13.64 -3.00
CA LEU A 130 -7.98 -13.46 -2.72
C LEU A 130 -7.77 -12.65 -1.44
N ILE A 131 -8.47 -11.52 -1.29
CA ILE A 131 -8.35 -10.66 -0.10
C ILE A 131 -8.87 -11.38 1.16
N HIS A 132 -9.97 -12.12 1.04
CA HIS A 132 -10.48 -12.92 2.15
C HIS A 132 -9.52 -14.05 2.55
N ARG A 133 -8.79 -14.64 1.60
CA ARG A 133 -7.71 -15.61 1.92
C ARG A 133 -6.58 -14.95 2.70
N TRP A 134 -6.18 -13.72 2.32
CA TRP A 134 -5.20 -12.96 3.10
C TRP A 134 -5.68 -12.65 4.51
N ALA A 135 -6.95 -12.31 4.68
CA ALA A 135 -7.55 -12.09 5.99
C ALA A 135 -7.51 -13.33 6.91
N ARG A 136 -7.47 -14.53 6.33
CA ARG A 136 -7.38 -15.81 7.08
C ARG A 136 -5.95 -16.36 7.17
N SER A 137 -4.95 -15.61 6.74
CA SER A 137 -3.55 -16.05 6.77
C SER A 137 -3.03 -16.18 8.20
N GLY A 138 -2.18 -17.19 8.47
CA GLY A 138 -1.39 -17.27 9.69
C GLY A 138 -0.40 -16.10 9.87
N ASP A 139 0.08 -15.53 8.74
CA ASP A 139 0.98 -14.37 8.74
C ASP A 139 0.22 -13.07 8.97
N ARG A 140 0.56 -12.34 10.05
CA ARG A 140 -0.04 -11.03 10.38
C ARG A 140 0.10 -9.99 9.27
N TRP A 141 1.15 -10.06 8.46
CA TRP A 141 1.38 -9.09 7.41
C TRP A 141 0.39 -9.26 6.26
N TRP A 142 -0.01 -10.49 5.93
CA TRP A 142 -1.08 -10.74 4.98
C TRP A 142 -2.46 -10.38 5.57
N ARG A 143 -2.71 -10.63 6.87
CA ARG A 143 -3.94 -10.16 7.51
C ARG A 143 -4.03 -8.64 7.52
N ARG A 144 -2.90 -7.95 7.80
CA ARG A 144 -2.80 -6.49 7.63
C ARG A 144 -3.08 -6.08 6.19
N ALA A 145 -2.49 -6.76 5.20
CA ALA A 145 -2.66 -6.47 3.78
C ALA A 145 -4.13 -6.53 3.35
N ALA A 146 -4.90 -7.49 3.86
CA ALA A 146 -6.33 -7.55 3.59
C ALA A 146 -7.07 -6.27 4.00
N LEU A 147 -6.82 -5.79 5.22
CA LEU A 147 -7.43 -4.55 5.74
C LEU A 147 -6.96 -3.29 4.99
N VAL A 148 -5.64 -3.15 4.79
CA VAL A 148 -5.09 -1.97 4.12
C VAL A 148 -5.50 -1.91 2.65
N SER A 149 -5.75 -3.05 1.99
CA SER A 149 -6.28 -3.06 0.63
C SER A 149 -7.66 -2.37 0.53
N THR A 150 -8.47 -2.38 1.60
CA THR A 150 -9.75 -1.67 1.64
C THR A 150 -9.59 -0.15 1.64
N VAL A 151 -8.45 0.37 2.11
CA VAL A 151 -8.17 1.82 2.12
C VAL A 151 -8.24 2.39 0.71
N ALA A 152 -7.72 1.68 -0.29
CA ALA A 152 -7.76 2.11 -1.69
C ALA A 152 -9.18 2.11 -2.29
N LEU A 153 -10.14 1.41 -1.68
CA LEU A 153 -11.56 1.45 -2.08
C LEU A 153 -12.26 2.73 -1.61
N ASN A 154 -11.75 3.34 -0.53
CA ASN A 154 -12.43 4.43 0.18
C ASN A 154 -11.70 5.76 0.09
N SER A 155 -10.40 5.76 -0.19
CA SER A 155 -9.56 6.96 -0.20
C SER A 155 -9.54 7.64 -1.56
N ARG A 156 -9.96 8.93 -1.63
CA ARG A 156 -9.85 9.75 -2.85
C ARG A 156 -8.42 9.83 -3.39
N ALA A 157 -7.44 9.96 -2.50
CA ALA A 157 -6.04 10.03 -2.89
C ALA A 157 -5.55 8.76 -3.63
N HIS A 158 -6.28 7.65 -3.49
CA HIS A 158 -6.03 6.38 -4.16
C HIS A 158 -7.12 6.03 -5.19
N GLY A 159 -8.01 6.98 -5.51
CA GLY A 159 -9.07 6.85 -6.50
C GLY A 159 -10.28 6.04 -6.02
N GLY A 160 -10.49 5.94 -4.71
CA GLY A 160 -11.63 5.24 -4.12
C GLY A 160 -12.80 6.16 -3.83
N ASP A 161 -14.03 5.66 -4.05
CA ASP A 161 -15.27 6.42 -3.89
C ASP A 161 -16.11 5.99 -2.69
N GLY A 162 -15.75 4.88 -2.06
CA GLY A 162 -16.50 4.25 -0.98
C GLY A 162 -16.92 2.84 -1.38
N ASP A 163 -16.77 1.90 -0.45
CA ASP A 163 -17.23 0.51 -0.61
C ASP A 163 -17.38 -0.13 0.77
N SER A 164 -18.49 0.14 1.41
CA SER A 164 -18.78 -0.43 2.74
C SER A 164 -18.96 -1.94 2.68
N ALA A 165 -19.52 -2.48 1.61
CA ALA A 165 -19.78 -3.91 1.49
C ALA A 165 -18.48 -4.72 1.58
N ARG A 166 -17.51 -4.44 0.69
CA ARG A 166 -16.21 -5.13 0.68
C ARG A 166 -15.38 -4.79 1.92
N THR A 167 -15.36 -3.54 2.35
CA THR A 167 -14.57 -3.11 3.52
C THR A 167 -15.06 -3.78 4.79
N LEU A 168 -16.37 -3.75 5.09
CA LEU A 168 -16.92 -4.33 6.30
C LEU A 168 -16.89 -5.87 6.28
N ALA A 169 -16.96 -6.50 5.08
CA ALA A 169 -16.75 -7.95 4.96
C ALA A 169 -15.34 -8.36 5.43
N VAL A 170 -14.29 -7.64 5.00
CA VAL A 170 -12.91 -7.89 5.48
C VAL A 170 -12.78 -7.58 6.97
N CYS A 171 -13.35 -6.48 7.45
CA CYS A 171 -13.34 -6.13 8.86
C CYS A 171 -13.96 -7.23 9.74
N ARG A 172 -15.08 -7.83 9.31
CA ARG A 172 -15.72 -8.94 10.05
C ARG A 172 -14.82 -10.16 10.19
N LEU A 173 -14.02 -10.50 9.18
CA LEU A 173 -13.07 -11.63 9.25
C LEU A 173 -11.98 -11.42 10.30
N LEU A 174 -11.67 -10.17 10.65
CA LEU A 174 -10.55 -9.78 11.50
C LEU A 174 -10.96 -9.02 12.78
N GLU A 175 -12.27 -8.92 13.08
CA GLU A 175 -12.78 -8.12 14.22
C GLU A 175 -12.26 -8.59 15.59
N ARG A 176 -11.90 -9.88 15.70
CA ARG A 176 -11.33 -10.49 16.92
C ARG A 176 -9.80 -10.55 16.93
N ASP A 177 -9.14 -10.09 15.87
CA ASP A 177 -7.68 -10.05 15.83
C ASP A 177 -7.13 -9.06 16.87
N ARG A 178 -6.08 -9.47 17.59
CA ARG A 178 -5.45 -8.66 18.65
C ARG A 178 -4.02 -8.27 18.32
N ASP A 179 -3.49 -8.71 17.17
CA ASP A 179 -2.16 -8.27 16.74
C ASP A 179 -2.14 -6.74 16.56
N PRO A 180 -1.17 -6.04 17.14
CA PRO A 180 -1.10 -4.58 17.07
C PRO A 180 -1.02 -4.02 15.64
N MET A 181 -0.40 -4.75 14.70
CA MET A 181 -0.28 -4.32 13.30
C MET A 181 -1.60 -4.49 12.55
N VAL A 182 -2.37 -5.53 12.89
CA VAL A 182 -3.70 -5.79 12.31
C VAL A 182 -4.74 -4.84 12.90
N THR A 183 -4.75 -4.62 14.22
CA THR A 183 -5.69 -3.69 14.86
C THR A 183 -5.50 -2.23 14.42
N LYS A 184 -4.25 -1.78 14.21
CA LYS A 184 -3.97 -0.45 13.64
C LYS A 184 -4.49 -0.35 12.20
N ALA A 185 -4.38 -1.40 11.40
CA ALA A 185 -4.92 -1.44 10.04
C ALA A 185 -6.46 -1.43 10.04
N MET A 186 -7.09 -2.17 10.95
CA MET A 186 -8.54 -2.15 11.15
C MET A 186 -9.05 -0.74 11.46
N SER A 187 -8.40 -0.05 12.39
CA SER A 187 -8.72 1.34 12.71
C SER A 187 -8.59 2.25 11.49
N TRP A 188 -7.52 2.07 10.68
CA TRP A 188 -7.34 2.88 9.47
C TRP A 188 -8.43 2.59 8.44
N ALA A 189 -8.71 1.32 8.13
CA ALA A 189 -9.75 0.92 7.19
C ALA A 189 -11.13 1.53 7.53
N LEU A 190 -11.56 1.42 8.79
CA LEU A 190 -12.84 1.96 9.25
C LEU A 190 -12.85 3.50 9.27
N ARG A 191 -11.75 4.16 9.66
CA ARG A 191 -11.63 5.62 9.60
C ARG A 191 -11.61 6.15 8.17
N GLU A 192 -11.06 5.42 7.22
CA GLU A 192 -11.09 5.82 5.82
C GLU A 192 -12.49 5.65 5.23
N LEU A 193 -13.16 4.53 5.53
CA LEU A 193 -14.56 4.31 5.14
C LEU A 193 -15.48 5.37 5.76
N SER A 194 -15.26 5.78 7.01
CA SER A 194 -16.13 6.76 7.69
C SER A 194 -16.17 8.13 7.01
N LYS A 195 -15.19 8.45 6.17
CA LYS A 195 -15.20 9.69 5.36
C LYS A 195 -16.20 9.63 4.20
N ARG A 196 -16.67 8.44 3.84
CA ARG A 196 -17.59 8.18 2.73
C ARG A 196 -18.97 7.78 3.24
N GLU A 197 -18.98 6.78 4.12
CA GLU A 197 -20.18 6.12 4.61
C GLU A 197 -20.20 6.11 6.15
N PRO A 198 -20.27 7.26 6.81
CA PRO A 198 -20.22 7.34 8.28
C PRO A 198 -21.34 6.56 8.96
N ALA A 199 -22.53 6.51 8.36
CA ALA A 199 -23.67 5.75 8.91
C ALA A 199 -23.39 4.24 8.92
N ALA A 200 -22.78 3.69 7.86
CA ALA A 200 -22.42 2.28 7.81
C ALA A 200 -21.39 1.93 8.90
N VAL A 201 -20.39 2.80 9.12
CA VAL A 201 -19.40 2.60 10.17
C VAL A 201 -19.99 2.71 11.56
N ARG A 202 -20.93 3.65 11.82
CA ARG A 202 -21.65 3.74 13.12
C ARG A 202 -22.43 2.46 13.42
N ARG A 203 -23.20 1.95 12.45
CA ARG A 203 -23.94 0.69 12.60
C ARG A 203 -22.99 -0.49 12.88
N TYR A 204 -21.86 -0.57 12.16
CA TYR A 204 -20.87 -1.61 12.38
C TYR A 204 -20.25 -1.54 13.78
N LEU A 205 -19.88 -0.36 14.28
CA LEU A 205 -19.35 -0.18 15.63
C LEU A 205 -20.37 -0.56 16.70
N ALA A 206 -21.63 -0.18 16.54
CA ALA A 206 -22.70 -0.54 17.49
C ALA A 206 -22.89 -2.06 17.56
N ALA A 207 -22.98 -2.72 16.40
CA ALA A 207 -23.23 -4.16 16.32
C ALA A 207 -22.02 -5.03 16.74
N ARG A 208 -20.79 -4.51 16.65
CA ARG A 208 -19.55 -5.31 16.84
C ARG A 208 -18.64 -4.80 17.95
N SER A 209 -19.10 -3.88 18.78
CA SER A 209 -18.32 -3.23 19.85
C SER A 209 -17.59 -4.24 20.75
N GLY A 210 -18.24 -5.33 21.15
CA GLY A 210 -17.65 -6.36 22.00
C GLY A 210 -16.53 -7.18 21.33
N ALA A 211 -16.55 -7.30 19.99
CA ALA A 211 -15.55 -8.04 19.25
C ALA A 211 -14.31 -7.20 18.92
N LEU A 212 -14.46 -5.88 18.77
CA LEU A 212 -13.39 -4.98 18.35
C LEU A 212 -12.43 -4.64 19.49
N ALA A 213 -11.14 -4.52 19.16
CA ALA A 213 -10.12 -4.04 20.09
C ALA A 213 -10.43 -2.60 20.55
N ALA A 214 -10.10 -2.27 21.80
CA ALA A 214 -10.35 -0.94 22.39
C ALA A 214 -9.76 0.21 21.58
N LEU A 215 -8.55 0.02 21.02
CA LEU A 215 -7.91 0.98 20.14
C LEU A 215 -8.78 1.31 18.92
N VAL A 216 -9.35 0.30 18.26
CA VAL A 216 -10.20 0.47 17.08
C VAL A 216 -11.44 1.27 17.43
N ARG A 217 -12.15 0.86 18.48
CA ARG A 217 -13.36 1.58 18.95
C ARG A 217 -13.09 3.04 19.24
N ARG A 218 -12.03 3.33 20.00
CA ARG A 218 -11.65 4.70 20.38
C ARG A 218 -11.33 5.56 19.15
N GLU A 219 -10.40 5.09 18.29
CA GLU A 219 -9.93 5.90 17.17
C GLU A 219 -10.99 6.12 16.09
N VAL A 220 -11.87 5.13 15.87
CA VAL A 220 -12.95 5.26 14.88
C VAL A 220 -14.06 6.14 15.43
N ARG A 221 -14.41 6.03 16.72
CA ARG A 221 -15.37 6.94 17.37
C ARG A 221 -14.86 8.38 17.31
N ASN A 222 -13.62 8.64 17.73
CA ASN A 222 -13.02 9.96 17.63
C ASN A 222 -13.15 10.53 16.20
N LYS A 223 -12.84 9.72 15.19
CA LYS A 223 -12.93 10.15 13.79
C LYS A 223 -14.35 10.52 13.38
N LEU A 224 -15.34 9.76 13.81
CA LEU A 224 -16.76 10.01 13.53
C LEU A 224 -17.31 11.26 14.24
N GLU A 225 -16.82 11.54 15.44
CA GLU A 225 -17.31 12.64 16.28
C GLU A 225 -16.57 13.95 16.04
N THR A 226 -15.24 13.89 15.84
CA THR A 226 -14.39 15.09 15.80
C THR A 226 -13.68 15.30 14.45
N GLY A 227 -13.78 14.36 13.53
CA GLY A 227 -12.99 14.38 12.29
C GLY A 227 -11.51 14.00 12.47
N LEU A 228 -11.04 13.79 13.72
CA LEU A 228 -9.64 13.49 14.04
C LEU A 228 -9.48 12.07 14.57
N LYS A 229 -8.32 11.45 14.34
CA LYS A 229 -7.96 10.18 14.94
C LYS A 229 -7.73 10.29 16.45
N ASN A 230 -6.96 11.30 16.84
CA ASN A 230 -6.59 11.62 18.21
C ASN A 230 -6.90 13.11 18.44
N PRO A 231 -8.13 13.46 18.89
CA PRO A 231 -8.41 14.83 19.28
C PRO A 231 -7.54 15.19 20.49
N GLY A 232 -6.92 16.36 20.46
CA GLY A 232 -6.20 16.91 21.62
C GLY A 232 -7.12 16.98 22.82
N ARG A 233 -6.61 16.82 24.04
CA ARG A 233 -7.37 17.16 25.26
C ARG A 233 -7.78 18.63 25.13
N ARG A 234 -9.09 18.91 25.11
CA ARG A 234 -9.57 20.28 25.30
C ARG A 234 -8.98 20.76 26.63
N ARG A 235 -8.15 21.79 26.60
CA ARG A 235 -7.84 22.51 27.83
C ARG A 235 -9.19 23.01 28.41
N PRO A 236 -9.48 22.77 29.68
CA PRO A 236 -10.66 23.39 30.29
C PRO A 236 -10.55 24.90 30.07
N ALA A 237 -11.62 25.52 29.67
CA ALA A 237 -11.72 26.99 29.64
C ALA A 237 -11.42 27.50 31.05
N ARG A 238 -10.44 28.40 31.14
CA ARG A 238 -10.18 29.14 32.39
C ARG A 238 -11.28 30.17 32.58
#